data_741be050b425d2a0b1beed2ac4875556
#
_entry.id   741be050b425d2a0b1beed2ac4875556
#
_cell.length_a   1.000
_cell.length_b   1.000
_cell.length_c   1.000
_cell.angle_alpha   90.00
_cell.angle_beta   90.00
_cell.angle_gamma   90.00
#
_symmetry.space_group_name_H-M   'P 1'
#
loop_
_entity.id
_entity.type
_entity.pdbx_description
1 polymer ?
#
loop_
_entity_poly.entity_id
_entity_poly.type
_entity_poly.pdbx_seq_one_letter_code
_entity_poly.pdbx_strand_id
1 'polypeptide(L)'
;GAGVAVMFSKFIKMYDNRFEHNWGTASYGLLLKEIYDADIERNVFEQNTIGISVDGSTRINYTNNTFLRNGWAVTIIGACYENIFSKNNFLNNALDLSYNSKINSNKFDNNYWSEYAGYDLDRNGIGDIPYRPVKLFSYIVHNTPETIILLRSMFVDIINFSEKVSPVFTPDNLTDSSPLMHMIYD
;
A
#
# COMPACT_ATOMS: atom_id res chain seq x y z
N GLY A 1 -7.09 -16.91 -6.85
CA GLY A 1 -8.15 -16.91 -5.84
C GLY A 1 -7.88 -15.91 -4.73
N ALA A 2 -8.83 -15.72 -3.81
CA ALA A 2 -8.66 -14.88 -2.64
C ALA A 2 -8.54 -15.76 -1.38
N GLY A 3 -7.66 -15.39 -0.45
CA GLY A 3 -7.63 -15.97 0.87
C GLY A 3 -8.97 -15.71 1.58
N VAL A 4 -9.38 -14.42 1.59
CA VAL A 4 -10.71 -13.99 2.04
C VAL A 4 -11.24 -12.93 1.10
N ALA A 5 -12.52 -13.01 0.76
CA ALA A 5 -13.25 -11.99 0.02
C ALA A 5 -14.48 -11.53 0.82
N VAL A 6 -14.56 -10.24 1.08
CA VAL A 6 -15.71 -9.60 1.73
C VAL A 6 -16.30 -8.59 0.78
N MET A 7 -17.58 -8.71 0.52
CA MET A 7 -18.27 -7.87 -0.47
C MET A 7 -19.60 -7.35 0.09
N PHE A 8 -19.97 -6.14 -0.32
CA PHE A 8 -21.28 -5.53 -0.05
C PHE A 8 -21.68 -5.54 1.42
N SER A 9 -20.74 -5.21 2.30
CA SER A 9 -20.92 -5.30 3.75
C SER A 9 -20.44 -4.03 4.45
N LYS A 10 -20.79 -3.91 5.74
CA LYS A 10 -20.37 -2.78 6.58
C LYS A 10 -20.10 -3.23 8.02
N PHE A 11 -19.38 -2.38 8.75
CA PHE A 11 -19.00 -2.62 10.15
C PHE A 11 -18.18 -3.91 10.32
N ILE A 12 -17.27 -4.15 9.36
CA ILE A 12 -16.40 -5.34 9.38
C ILE A 12 -15.24 -5.09 10.34
N LYS A 13 -14.89 -6.12 11.10
CA LYS A 13 -13.72 -6.13 11.98
C LYS A 13 -12.87 -7.34 11.69
N MET A 14 -11.60 -7.11 11.38
CA MET A 14 -10.60 -8.16 11.12
C MET A 14 -9.37 -7.89 11.96
N TYR A 15 -9.11 -8.73 12.93
CA TYR A 15 -7.99 -8.59 13.85
C TYR A 15 -7.16 -9.86 13.92
N ASP A 16 -5.85 -9.71 14.02
CA ASP A 16 -4.89 -10.76 14.36
C ASP A 16 -4.94 -11.97 13.41
N ASN A 17 -5.21 -11.74 12.11
CA ASN A 17 -5.25 -12.79 11.10
C ASN A 17 -3.94 -12.82 10.29
N ARG A 18 -3.70 -13.97 9.65
CA ARG A 18 -2.58 -14.15 8.73
C ARG A 18 -3.09 -14.60 7.37
N PHE A 19 -2.76 -13.83 6.33
CA PHE A 19 -3.09 -14.08 4.93
C PHE A 19 -1.78 -14.32 4.19
N GLU A 20 -1.52 -15.55 3.77
CA GLU A 20 -0.23 -15.89 3.18
C GLU A 20 -0.33 -16.82 1.98
N HIS A 21 0.66 -16.70 1.09
CA HIS A 21 0.87 -17.57 -0.07
C HIS A 21 -0.30 -17.62 -1.05
N ASN A 22 -1.07 -16.54 -1.20
CA ASN A 22 -2.11 -16.43 -2.22
C ASN A 22 -1.51 -15.92 -3.54
N TRP A 23 -1.04 -16.84 -4.36
CA TRP A 23 -0.42 -16.53 -5.65
C TRP A 23 -1.31 -16.85 -6.84
N GLY A 24 -1.12 -16.10 -7.93
CA GLY A 24 -1.73 -16.33 -9.23
C GLY A 24 -2.38 -15.09 -9.81
N THR A 25 -2.95 -15.23 -11.00
CA THR A 25 -3.72 -14.16 -11.65
C THR A 25 -4.96 -13.86 -10.83
N ALA A 26 -5.19 -12.60 -10.49
CA ALA A 26 -6.27 -12.14 -9.63
C ALA A 26 -6.31 -12.89 -8.27
N SER A 27 -5.15 -12.95 -7.60
CA SER A 27 -5.02 -13.57 -6.27
C SER A 27 -4.73 -12.50 -5.22
N TYR A 28 -5.49 -12.56 -4.13
CA TYR A 28 -5.49 -11.59 -3.05
C TYR A 28 -5.36 -12.29 -1.70
N GLY A 29 -4.63 -11.72 -0.76
CA GLY A 29 -4.74 -12.10 0.64
C GLY A 29 -6.15 -11.77 1.14
N LEU A 30 -6.54 -10.50 0.97
CA LEU A 30 -7.87 -9.99 1.33
C LEU A 30 -8.42 -9.14 0.17
N LEU A 31 -9.65 -9.44 -0.25
CA LEU A 31 -10.42 -8.62 -1.18
C LEU A 31 -11.56 -7.94 -0.42
N LEU A 32 -11.60 -6.63 -0.46
CA LEU A 32 -12.68 -5.80 0.08
C LEU A 32 -13.37 -5.09 -1.08
N LYS A 33 -14.62 -5.42 -1.33
CA LYS A 33 -15.41 -4.81 -2.39
C LYS A 33 -16.70 -4.19 -1.86
N GLU A 34 -16.86 -2.88 -2.08
CA GLU A 34 -17.99 -2.11 -1.59
C GLU A 34 -18.24 -2.31 -0.07
N ILE A 35 -17.17 -2.12 0.69
CA ILE A 35 -17.18 -2.18 2.16
C ILE A 35 -17.24 -0.76 2.73
N TYR A 36 -18.02 -0.59 3.77
CA TYR A 36 -18.17 0.67 4.48
C TYR A 36 -17.96 0.47 5.98
N ASP A 37 -17.21 1.40 6.60
CA ASP A 37 -17.00 1.43 8.05
C ASP A 37 -16.40 0.12 8.58
N ALA A 38 -15.09 -0.09 8.38
CA ALA A 38 -14.39 -1.29 8.83
C ALA A 38 -13.08 -0.98 9.56
N ASP A 39 -12.68 -1.91 10.42
CA ASP A 39 -11.39 -1.91 11.10
C ASP A 39 -10.60 -3.17 10.72
N ILE A 40 -9.42 -2.99 10.14
CA ILE A 40 -8.49 -4.03 9.71
C ILE A 40 -7.20 -3.82 10.50
N GLU A 41 -6.98 -4.60 11.56
CA GLU A 41 -5.95 -4.29 12.54
C GLU A 41 -5.10 -5.51 12.93
N ARG A 42 -3.79 -5.32 13.09
CA ARG A 42 -2.82 -6.35 13.50
C ARG A 42 -2.88 -7.62 12.64
N ASN A 43 -3.11 -7.47 11.34
CA ASN A 43 -3.08 -8.59 10.42
C ASN A 43 -1.73 -8.66 9.71
N VAL A 44 -1.34 -9.85 9.30
CA VAL A 44 -0.14 -10.11 8.50
C VAL A 44 -0.55 -10.55 7.10
N PHE A 45 -0.06 -9.83 6.10
CA PHE A 45 -0.21 -10.14 4.68
C PHE A 45 1.17 -10.50 4.13
N GLU A 46 1.43 -11.79 3.93
CA GLU A 46 2.76 -12.26 3.55
C GLU A 46 2.74 -13.08 2.26
N GLN A 47 3.65 -12.74 1.34
CA GLN A 47 3.87 -13.51 0.12
C GLN A 47 2.58 -13.75 -0.69
N ASN A 48 1.75 -12.72 -0.86
CA ASN A 48 0.59 -12.75 -1.74
C ASN A 48 0.90 -12.04 -3.07
N THR A 49 0.18 -12.35 -4.13
CA THR A 49 0.24 -11.51 -5.34
C THR A 49 -0.20 -10.09 -5.02
N ILE A 50 -1.32 -9.95 -4.31
CA ILE A 50 -1.80 -8.70 -3.74
C ILE A 50 -2.16 -8.95 -2.27
N GLY A 51 -1.58 -8.18 -1.35
CA GLY A 51 -1.89 -8.28 0.07
C GLY A 51 -3.36 -7.95 0.33
N ILE A 52 -3.74 -6.69 0.09
CA ILE A 52 -5.13 -6.23 0.16
C ILE A 52 -5.54 -5.57 -1.15
N SER A 53 -6.67 -5.96 -1.70
CA SER A 53 -7.36 -5.25 -2.78
C SER A 53 -8.59 -4.54 -2.23
N VAL A 54 -8.65 -3.22 -2.41
CA VAL A 54 -9.72 -2.34 -1.96
C VAL A 54 -10.44 -1.79 -3.17
N ASP A 55 -11.68 -2.20 -3.39
CA ASP A 55 -12.51 -1.80 -4.53
C ASP A 55 -13.79 -1.11 -4.05
N GLY A 56 -13.99 0.14 -4.41
CA GLY A 56 -15.18 0.93 -4.08
C GLY A 56 -15.50 1.02 -2.58
N SER A 57 -14.49 0.94 -1.71
CA SER A 57 -14.68 0.82 -0.26
C SER A 57 -14.23 2.08 0.47
N THR A 58 -14.93 2.47 1.52
CA THR A 58 -14.75 3.76 2.19
C THR A 58 -14.81 3.68 3.71
N ARG A 59 -14.14 4.63 4.38
CA ARG A 59 -14.08 4.76 5.85
C ARG A 59 -13.57 3.48 6.53
N ILE A 60 -12.46 2.96 6.01
CA ILE A 60 -11.80 1.79 6.59
C ILE A 60 -10.51 2.25 7.27
N ASN A 61 -10.30 1.79 8.49
CA ASN A 61 -9.06 1.97 9.23
C ASN A 61 -8.18 0.73 9.04
N TYR A 62 -7.00 0.93 8.49
CA TYR A 62 -5.95 -0.09 8.40
C TYR A 62 -4.84 0.30 9.37
N THR A 63 -4.75 -0.41 10.50
CA THR A 63 -3.86 -0.02 11.59
C THR A 63 -3.01 -1.20 12.07
N ASN A 64 -1.73 -0.96 12.30
CA ASN A 64 -0.78 -1.96 12.80
C ASN A 64 -0.71 -3.26 11.97
N ASN A 65 -0.99 -3.21 10.69
CA ASN A 65 -0.85 -4.37 9.82
C ASN A 65 0.57 -4.47 9.28
N THR A 66 1.00 -5.69 8.98
CA THR A 66 2.29 -5.96 8.35
C THR A 66 2.08 -6.51 6.95
N PHE A 67 2.64 -5.83 5.95
CA PHE A 67 2.67 -6.23 4.55
C PHE A 67 4.08 -6.67 4.21
N LEU A 68 4.32 -7.96 4.04
CA LEU A 68 5.65 -8.54 3.89
C LEU A 68 5.79 -9.32 2.58
N ARG A 69 6.73 -8.91 1.73
CA ARG A 69 7.12 -9.64 0.52
C ARG A 69 5.94 -9.95 -0.42
N ASN A 70 4.95 -9.08 -0.53
CA ASN A 70 3.88 -9.21 -1.50
C ASN A 70 4.31 -8.69 -2.88
N GLY A 71 3.63 -9.10 -3.94
CA GLY A 71 3.76 -8.45 -5.26
C GLY A 71 3.28 -6.99 -5.17
N TRP A 72 2.05 -6.79 -4.75
CA TRP A 72 1.49 -5.51 -4.33
C TRP A 72 1.10 -5.60 -2.85
N ALA A 73 1.52 -4.64 -2.03
CA ALA A 73 1.02 -4.62 -0.66
C ALA A 73 -0.46 -4.24 -0.62
N VAL A 74 -0.82 -3.13 -1.26
CA VAL A 74 -2.19 -2.63 -1.32
C VAL A 74 -2.52 -2.16 -2.73
N THR A 75 -3.71 -2.51 -3.24
CA THR A 75 -4.29 -1.94 -4.45
C THR A 75 -5.59 -1.24 -4.12
N ILE A 76 -5.75 0.02 -4.56
CA ILE A 76 -6.94 0.84 -4.36
C ILE A 76 -7.57 1.11 -5.72
N ILE A 77 -8.80 0.65 -5.93
CA ILE A 77 -9.49 0.67 -7.22
C ILE A 77 -10.84 1.35 -7.06
N GLY A 78 -11.20 2.19 -8.01
CA GLY A 78 -12.50 2.83 -8.05
C GLY A 78 -12.68 3.93 -6.99
N ALA A 79 -13.92 4.17 -6.56
CA ALA A 79 -14.28 5.24 -5.64
C ALA A 79 -13.98 4.86 -4.18
N CYS A 80 -12.70 4.87 -3.82
CA CYS A 80 -12.25 4.64 -2.45
C CYS A 80 -11.85 5.97 -1.79
N TYR A 81 -12.52 6.35 -0.72
CA TYR A 81 -12.25 7.61 -0.02
C TYR A 81 -12.41 7.46 1.50
N GLU A 82 -11.77 8.38 2.24
CA GLU A 82 -11.79 8.41 3.70
C GLU A 82 -11.23 7.13 4.35
N ASN A 83 -10.36 6.40 3.65
CA ASN A 83 -9.64 5.29 4.24
C ASN A 83 -8.34 5.81 4.90
N ILE A 84 -8.00 5.24 6.04
CA ILE A 84 -6.83 5.64 6.82
C ILE A 84 -5.89 4.44 6.96
N PHE A 85 -4.67 4.62 6.47
CA PHE A 85 -3.57 3.68 6.66
C PHE A 85 -2.59 4.27 7.66
N SER A 86 -2.57 3.76 8.88
CA SER A 86 -1.69 4.30 9.92
C SER A 86 -0.97 3.20 10.70
N LYS A 87 0.27 3.47 11.05
CA LYS A 87 1.10 2.55 11.85
C LYS A 87 1.21 1.15 11.24
N ASN A 88 1.25 1.04 9.92
CA ASN A 88 1.48 -0.23 9.24
C ASN A 88 2.96 -0.39 8.87
N ASN A 89 3.41 -1.62 8.78
CA ASN A 89 4.73 -1.97 8.27
C ASN A 89 4.63 -2.45 6.81
N PHE A 90 5.32 -1.76 5.90
CA PHE A 90 5.47 -2.15 4.50
C PHE A 90 6.91 -2.66 4.26
N LEU A 91 7.06 -3.98 4.17
CA LEU A 91 8.35 -4.66 4.23
C LEU A 91 8.65 -5.42 2.94
N ASN A 92 9.63 -4.94 2.18
CA ASN A 92 10.18 -5.63 1.02
C ASN A 92 9.09 -6.11 0.01
N ASN A 93 8.02 -5.37 -0.16
CA ASN A 93 7.05 -5.64 -1.21
C ASN A 93 7.65 -5.24 -2.56
N ALA A 94 7.26 -5.91 -3.64
CA ALA A 94 7.72 -5.49 -4.96
C ALA A 94 7.18 -4.09 -5.32
N LEU A 95 5.93 -3.83 -4.94
CA LEU A 95 5.27 -2.54 -5.06
C LEU A 95 4.37 -2.33 -3.82
N ASP A 96 4.51 -1.19 -3.14
CA ASP A 96 3.76 -0.93 -1.92
C ASP A 96 2.32 -0.52 -2.20
N LEU A 97 2.08 0.38 -3.15
CA LEU A 97 0.75 0.91 -3.42
C LEU A 97 0.47 1.05 -4.91
N SER A 98 -0.67 0.53 -5.34
CA SER A 98 -1.30 0.86 -6.62
C SER A 98 -2.58 1.65 -6.38
N TYR A 99 -2.78 2.69 -7.17
CA TYR A 99 -3.94 3.55 -7.05
C TYR A 99 -4.53 3.88 -8.42
N ASN A 100 -5.83 3.63 -8.57
CA ASN A 100 -6.58 3.95 -9.79
C ASN A 100 -7.90 4.64 -9.45
N SER A 101 -7.83 5.90 -9.07
CA SER A 101 -9.00 6.76 -8.88
C SER A 101 -8.64 8.22 -9.15
N LYS A 102 -9.61 8.98 -9.63
CA LYS A 102 -9.45 10.43 -9.86
C LYS A 102 -9.65 11.26 -8.59
N ILE A 103 -10.31 10.71 -7.60
CA ILE A 103 -10.62 11.38 -6.34
C ILE A 103 -9.95 10.60 -5.23
N ASN A 104 -9.07 11.26 -4.49
CA ASN A 104 -8.37 10.66 -3.38
C ASN A 104 -8.50 11.54 -2.14
N SER A 105 -9.14 11.01 -1.12
CA SER A 105 -9.15 11.54 0.25
C SER A 105 -8.67 10.49 1.26
N ASN A 106 -7.95 9.46 0.77
CA ASN A 106 -7.34 8.47 1.65
C ASN A 106 -6.11 9.07 2.33
N LYS A 107 -5.87 8.70 3.57
CA LYS A 107 -4.77 9.22 4.38
C LYS A 107 -3.76 8.11 4.68
N PHE A 108 -2.48 8.44 4.50
CA PHE A 108 -1.35 7.65 4.96
C PHE A 108 -0.60 8.44 6.02
N ASP A 109 -0.33 7.83 7.16
CA ASP A 109 0.27 8.55 8.29
C ASP A 109 0.98 7.58 9.25
N ASN A 110 2.19 7.92 9.65
CA ASN A 110 2.97 7.13 10.59
C ASN A 110 3.18 5.65 10.16
N ASN A 111 3.34 5.35 8.88
CA ASN A 111 3.67 4.01 8.43
C ASN A 111 5.19 3.85 8.30
N TYR A 112 5.66 2.62 8.51
CA TYR A 112 7.03 2.24 8.20
C TYR A 112 7.11 1.68 6.78
N TRP A 113 8.07 2.18 6.00
CA TRP A 113 8.30 1.79 4.61
C TRP A 113 9.75 1.32 4.47
N SER A 114 9.98 0.06 4.15
CA SER A 114 11.34 -0.48 4.04
C SER A 114 12.21 0.23 2.98
N GLU A 115 11.60 0.91 2.03
CA GLU A 115 12.29 1.68 1.00
C GLU A 115 12.41 3.18 1.32
N TYR A 116 11.91 3.61 2.47
CA TYR A 116 12.09 4.98 2.91
C TYR A 116 13.56 5.26 3.21
N ALA A 117 14.12 6.28 2.59
CA ALA A 117 15.52 6.69 2.73
C ALA A 117 15.64 8.16 3.15
N GLY A 118 14.68 8.66 3.91
CA GLY A 118 14.72 9.99 4.50
C GLY A 118 15.61 10.03 5.75
N TYR A 119 15.62 11.19 6.39
CA TYR A 119 16.39 11.43 7.62
C TYR A 119 15.45 11.93 8.72
N ASP A 120 15.93 11.86 9.95
CA ASP A 120 15.27 12.30 11.17
C ASP A 120 16.29 13.15 11.95
N LEU A 121 16.22 14.46 11.80
CA LEU A 121 17.19 15.40 12.37
C LEU A 121 16.97 15.63 13.86
N ASP A 122 15.72 15.64 14.29
CA ASP A 122 15.36 15.88 15.70
C ASP A 122 15.31 14.57 16.51
N ARG A 123 15.52 13.41 15.88
CA ARG A 123 15.57 12.08 16.50
C ARG A 123 14.29 11.69 17.23
N ASN A 124 13.17 12.09 16.70
CA ASN A 124 11.85 11.74 17.26
C ASN A 124 11.30 10.40 16.73
N GLY A 125 12.01 9.73 15.81
CA GLY A 125 11.62 8.47 15.19
C GLY A 125 10.70 8.64 13.98
N ILE A 126 10.42 9.87 13.57
CA ILE A 126 9.64 10.22 12.38
C ILE A 126 10.56 10.87 11.37
N GLY A 127 10.45 10.48 10.12
CA GLY A 127 11.25 11.07 9.06
C GLY A 127 10.77 12.47 8.69
N ASP A 128 11.72 13.40 8.54
CA ASP A 128 11.47 14.81 8.19
C ASP A 128 11.03 15.02 6.74
N ILE A 129 11.24 14.01 5.90
CA ILE A 129 10.84 14.06 4.48
C ILE A 129 9.63 13.15 4.27
N PRO A 130 8.51 13.68 3.73
CA PRO A 130 7.36 12.87 3.40
C PRO A 130 7.71 11.74 2.40
N TYR A 131 7.08 10.58 2.56
CA TYR A 131 7.24 9.44 1.66
C TYR A 131 6.07 9.34 0.68
N ARG A 132 6.38 9.03 -0.57
CA ARG A 132 5.39 8.79 -1.62
C ARG A 132 5.37 7.30 -1.99
N PRO A 133 4.37 6.52 -1.52
CA PRO A 133 4.32 5.08 -1.75
C PRO A 133 3.93 4.68 -3.18
N VAL A 134 3.28 5.58 -3.92
CA VAL A 134 2.95 5.34 -5.35
C VAL A 134 4.15 5.74 -6.18
N LYS A 135 4.80 4.79 -6.80
CA LYS A 135 5.92 5.02 -7.72
C LYS A 135 5.40 5.17 -9.15
N LEU A 136 6.09 5.96 -9.98
CA LEU A 136 5.76 6.10 -11.41
C LEU A 136 5.70 4.73 -12.11
N PHE A 137 6.60 3.81 -11.75
CA PHE A 137 6.58 2.47 -12.31
C PHE A 137 5.31 1.69 -11.95
N SER A 138 4.75 1.87 -10.75
CA SER A 138 3.47 1.24 -10.39
C SER A 138 2.31 1.76 -11.24
N TYR A 139 2.32 3.02 -11.60
CA TYR A 139 1.35 3.57 -12.55
C TYR A 139 1.50 2.98 -13.96
N ILE A 140 2.74 2.80 -14.42
CA ILE A 140 3.03 2.18 -15.72
C ILE A 140 2.54 0.73 -15.75
N VAL A 141 2.87 -0.07 -14.72
CA VAL A 141 2.43 -1.47 -14.62
C VAL A 141 0.91 -1.59 -14.54
N HIS A 142 0.25 -0.65 -13.85
CA HIS A 142 -1.21 -0.65 -13.79
C HIS A 142 -1.85 -0.49 -15.18
N ASN A 143 -1.30 0.41 -16.01
CA ASN A 143 -1.82 0.67 -17.35
C ASN A 143 -1.31 -0.33 -18.42
N THR A 144 -0.17 -0.96 -18.17
CA THR A 144 0.47 -1.91 -19.09
C THR A 144 1.08 -3.07 -18.28
N PRO A 145 0.26 -4.05 -17.85
CA PRO A 145 0.70 -5.12 -16.93
C PRO A 145 1.91 -5.91 -17.40
N GLU A 146 2.14 -6.00 -18.71
CA GLU A 146 3.29 -6.70 -19.30
C GLU A 146 4.63 -6.10 -18.88
N THR A 147 4.64 -4.82 -18.50
CA THR A 147 5.87 -4.11 -18.05
C THR A 147 6.38 -4.63 -16.71
N ILE A 148 5.63 -5.45 -15.99
CA ILE A 148 6.08 -6.08 -14.75
C ILE A 148 7.36 -6.91 -14.93
N ILE A 149 7.60 -7.41 -16.14
CA ILE A 149 8.83 -8.11 -16.52
C ILE A 149 10.08 -7.23 -16.27
N LEU A 150 9.94 -5.91 -16.35
CA LEU A 150 11.03 -4.95 -16.19
C LEU A 150 11.30 -4.59 -14.72
N LEU A 151 10.55 -5.13 -13.77
CA LEU A 151 10.55 -4.73 -12.36
C LEU A 151 11.94 -4.68 -11.70
N ARG A 152 12.88 -5.48 -12.16
CA ARG A 152 14.26 -5.51 -11.65
C ARG A 152 15.29 -5.02 -12.68
N SER A 153 14.86 -4.25 -13.64
CA SER A 153 15.75 -3.71 -14.67
C SER A 153 16.29 -2.34 -14.27
N MET A 154 17.46 -2.00 -14.79
CA MET A 154 18.04 -0.65 -14.66
C MET A 154 17.08 0.44 -15.16
N PHE A 155 16.18 0.13 -16.09
CA PHE A 155 15.16 1.06 -16.60
C PHE A 155 14.21 1.51 -15.48
N VAL A 156 13.79 0.60 -14.60
CA VAL A 156 12.93 0.91 -13.45
C VAL A 156 13.67 1.77 -12.44
N ASP A 157 14.95 1.50 -12.21
CA ASP A 157 15.78 2.31 -11.32
C ASP A 157 15.93 3.74 -11.83
N ILE A 158 16.10 3.91 -13.15
CA ILE A 158 16.16 5.23 -13.78
C ILE A 158 14.82 5.97 -13.66
N ILE A 159 13.70 5.29 -13.89
CA ILE A 159 12.35 5.88 -13.75
C ILE A 159 12.11 6.32 -12.31
N ASN A 160 12.38 5.45 -11.34
CA ASN A 160 12.21 5.75 -9.93
C ASN A 160 13.13 6.90 -9.47
N PHE A 161 14.34 6.95 -9.99
CA PHE A 161 15.26 8.06 -9.73
C PHE A 161 14.75 9.38 -10.33
N SER A 162 14.27 9.36 -11.57
CA SER A 162 13.73 10.56 -12.22
C SER A 162 12.50 11.10 -11.49
N GLU A 163 11.68 10.25 -10.92
CA GLU A 163 10.53 10.63 -10.10
C GLU A 163 10.94 11.31 -8.78
N LYS A 164 12.03 10.85 -8.15
CA LYS A 164 12.58 11.52 -6.95
C LYS A 164 13.03 12.95 -7.25
N VAL A 165 13.52 13.19 -8.46
CA VAL A 165 14.01 14.52 -8.89
C VAL A 165 12.86 15.43 -9.35
N SER A 166 11.85 14.87 -10.00
CA SER A 166 10.70 15.62 -10.52
C SER A 166 9.42 14.79 -10.44
N PRO A 167 8.68 14.83 -9.33
CA PRO A 167 7.47 14.05 -9.15
C PRO A 167 6.28 14.66 -9.90
N VAL A 168 6.25 14.45 -11.23
CA VAL A 168 5.21 15.02 -12.11
C VAL A 168 3.96 14.14 -12.19
N PHE A 169 4.08 12.85 -11.91
CA PHE A 169 3.02 11.86 -12.19
C PHE A 169 2.39 11.23 -10.95
N THR A 170 2.97 11.42 -9.78
CA THR A 170 2.39 10.92 -8.53
C THR A 170 1.36 11.88 -7.98
N PRO A 171 0.17 11.40 -7.59
CA PRO A 171 -0.81 12.25 -6.92
C PRO A 171 -0.22 12.80 -5.61
N ASP A 172 -0.20 14.12 -5.43
CA ASP A 172 0.35 14.78 -4.24
C ASP A 172 -0.32 14.39 -2.93
N ASN A 173 -1.55 13.89 -3.03
CA ASN A 173 -2.39 13.53 -1.90
C ASN A 173 -2.23 12.07 -1.41
N LEU A 174 -1.40 11.25 -2.09
CA LEU A 174 -1.02 9.91 -1.60
C LEU A 174 0.38 9.95 -1.00
N THR A 175 0.53 10.74 0.02
CA THR A 175 1.81 10.95 0.70
C THR A 175 1.65 10.58 2.17
N ASP A 176 2.59 9.82 2.70
CA ASP A 176 2.78 9.67 4.14
C ASP A 176 3.63 10.85 4.61
N SER A 177 3.02 11.78 5.33
CA SER A 177 3.69 13.00 5.81
C SER A 177 4.59 12.76 7.02
N SER A 178 4.44 11.62 7.68
CA SER A 178 5.12 11.28 8.93
C SER A 178 5.64 9.84 8.91
N PRO A 179 6.46 9.46 7.91
CA PRO A 179 6.93 8.09 7.79
C PRO A 179 7.81 7.73 8.98
N LEU A 180 7.66 6.51 9.50
CA LEU A 180 8.45 6.04 10.62
C LEU A 180 9.85 5.62 10.19
N MET A 181 10.87 5.96 11.01
CA MET A 181 12.25 5.54 10.80
C MET A 181 12.50 4.08 11.19
N HIS A 182 11.67 3.51 12.03
CA HIS A 182 11.81 2.16 12.54
C HIS A 182 10.52 1.37 12.41
N MET A 183 10.66 0.08 12.14
CA MET A 183 9.55 -0.85 12.08
C MET A 183 8.84 -0.91 13.44
N ILE A 184 7.53 -1.04 13.41
CA ILE A 184 6.71 -1.25 14.60
C ILE A 184 6.81 -2.73 14.98
N TYR A 185 7.17 -3.01 16.22
CA TYR A 185 7.15 -4.34 16.80
C TYR A 185 5.94 -4.46 17.73
N ASP A 186 5.22 -5.55 17.59
CA ASP A 186 4.15 -5.94 18.50
C ASP A 186 4.70 -6.48 19.83
#